data_b80ed40958f7b6bf70ad6ae5d271db3b
#
_entry.id   b80ed40958f7b6bf70ad6ae5d271db3b
#
_cell.length_a   1.000
_cell.length_b   1.000
_cell.length_c   1.000
_cell.angle_alpha   90.00
_cell.angle_beta   90.00
_cell.angle_gamma   90.00
#
_symmetry.space_group_name_H-M   'P 1'
#
loop_
_entity.id
_entity.type
_entity.pdbx_description
1 polymer ?
#
loop_
_entity_poly.entity_id
_entity_poly.type
_entity_poly.pdbx_seq_one_letter_code
_entity_poly.pdbx_strand_id
1 'polypeptide(L)'
;FIVADAADAFVLETVGREWAVERVETRRSISNSYTIGRDFERTSQGAERLAIEHGLMREGEALDFAGAFANRKRSALASGHQRWCRTSALLTGRGGRLRAAEMMGFLRDHGAQAARARDWRPDGILGGAVSAHATYGPVRRFGQTTGSWVAEVGNGRAVHWLTATAAPDTGIFKPVFFGPGFAHEKGRAALPDFGPAPTDIYDARTRWWRHERLHRAVLRNYPERMAAYAGERDRLEASFGERVE
;
A
#
# COMPACT_ATOMS: atom_id res chain seq x y z
N PHE A 1 -8.35 -3.63 -6.55
CA PHE A 1 -7.29 -4.64 -6.73
C PHE A 1 -6.30 -4.17 -7.79
N ILE A 2 -5.03 -4.57 -7.66
CA ILE A 2 -4.02 -4.43 -8.72
C ILE A 2 -3.60 -5.84 -9.08
N VAL A 3 -3.57 -6.14 -10.37
CA VAL A 3 -3.08 -7.41 -10.93
C VAL A 3 -2.04 -7.06 -11.98
N ALA A 4 -0.85 -7.64 -11.86
CA ALA A 4 0.24 -7.36 -12.79
C ALA A 4 1.12 -8.59 -12.97
N ASP A 5 1.64 -8.72 -14.19
CA ASP A 5 2.71 -9.65 -14.53
C ASP A 5 3.84 -8.92 -15.29
N ALA A 6 4.68 -9.64 -16.02
CA ALA A 6 5.78 -9.05 -16.78
C ALA A 6 5.34 -8.28 -18.05
N ALA A 7 4.13 -8.52 -18.54
CA ALA A 7 3.60 -7.98 -19.80
C ALA A 7 2.51 -6.94 -19.55
N ASP A 8 1.60 -7.20 -18.61
CA ASP A 8 0.37 -6.45 -18.43
C ASP A 8 0.12 -6.07 -16.97
N ALA A 9 -0.58 -4.96 -16.76
CA ALA A 9 -1.07 -4.56 -15.46
C ALA A 9 -2.50 -4.02 -15.56
N PHE A 10 -3.32 -4.37 -14.58
CA PHE A 10 -4.72 -3.98 -14.51
C PHE A 10 -5.10 -3.50 -13.12
N VAL A 11 -6.02 -2.56 -13.08
CA VAL A 11 -6.78 -2.20 -11.88
C VAL A 11 -8.19 -2.73 -12.01
N LEU A 12 -8.65 -3.41 -10.97
CA LEU A 12 -10.03 -3.90 -10.86
C LEU A 12 -10.71 -3.24 -9.67
N GLU A 13 -11.83 -2.61 -9.90
CA GLU A 13 -12.74 -2.10 -8.87
C GLU A 13 -14.05 -2.87 -8.89
N THR A 14 -14.63 -3.16 -7.72
CA THR A 14 -15.81 -4.02 -7.59
C THR A 14 -16.88 -3.40 -6.71
N VAL A 15 -18.15 -3.59 -7.07
CA VAL A 15 -19.32 -3.22 -6.28
C VAL A 15 -20.31 -4.39 -6.27
N GLY A 16 -20.47 -5.04 -5.12
CA GLY A 16 -21.25 -6.27 -5.04
C GLY A 16 -20.69 -7.36 -5.95
N ARG A 17 -21.43 -7.71 -6.99
CA ARG A 17 -21.01 -8.67 -8.02
C ARG A 17 -20.50 -8.00 -9.30
N GLU A 18 -20.69 -6.70 -9.41
CA GLU A 18 -20.32 -5.94 -10.59
C GLU A 18 -18.90 -5.40 -10.45
N TRP A 19 -18.25 -5.12 -11.58
CA TRP A 19 -16.86 -4.70 -11.62
C TRP A 19 -16.54 -3.86 -12.86
N ALA A 20 -15.46 -3.09 -12.75
CA ALA A 20 -14.80 -2.43 -13.88
C ALA A 20 -13.29 -2.73 -13.84
N VAL A 21 -12.69 -2.86 -15.01
CA VAL A 21 -11.25 -3.09 -15.21
C VAL A 21 -10.67 -1.99 -16.08
N GLU A 22 -9.58 -1.41 -15.61
CA GLU A 22 -8.74 -0.45 -16.32
C GLU A 22 -7.37 -1.08 -16.60
N ARG A 23 -6.91 -1.04 -17.84
CA ARG A 23 -5.53 -1.41 -18.19
C ARG A 23 -4.59 -0.29 -17.78
N VAL A 24 -3.47 -0.65 -17.18
CA VAL A 24 -2.45 0.32 -16.75
C VAL A 24 -1.40 0.47 -17.84
N GLU A 25 -1.43 1.57 -18.57
CA GLU A 25 -0.47 1.82 -19.65
C GLU A 25 0.90 2.26 -19.12
N THR A 26 0.93 3.04 -18.05
CA THR A 26 2.19 3.56 -17.49
C THR A 26 2.25 3.44 -15.98
N ARG A 27 1.37 4.13 -15.28
CA ARG A 27 1.36 4.23 -13.81
C ARG A 27 -0.05 4.40 -13.30
N ARG A 28 -0.35 3.71 -12.22
CA ARG A 28 -1.65 3.79 -11.60
C ARG A 28 -1.56 3.69 -10.08
N SER A 29 -2.28 4.55 -9.40
CA SER A 29 -2.47 4.50 -7.96
C SER A 29 -3.91 4.13 -7.63
N ILE A 30 -4.10 3.34 -6.59
CA ILE A 30 -5.40 3.05 -6.00
C ILE A 30 -5.37 3.27 -4.49
N SER A 31 -6.53 3.47 -3.89
CA SER A 31 -6.69 3.59 -2.44
C SER A 31 -8.09 3.12 -2.02
N ASN A 32 -8.54 3.46 -0.82
CA ASN A 32 -9.87 3.11 -0.31
C ASN A 32 -10.97 4.01 -0.91
N SER A 33 -10.99 4.16 -2.22
CA SER A 33 -11.98 4.90 -2.99
C SER A 33 -12.05 4.35 -4.40
N TYR A 34 -13.20 4.45 -5.05
CA TYR A 34 -13.31 4.18 -6.47
C TYR A 34 -12.65 5.31 -7.26
N THR A 35 -11.92 4.94 -8.30
CA THR A 35 -11.14 5.85 -9.14
C THR A 35 -11.19 5.51 -10.63
N ILE A 36 -11.77 4.36 -11.01
CA ILE A 36 -12.09 4.03 -12.40
C ILE A 36 -13.30 4.87 -12.79
N GLY A 37 -13.10 5.83 -13.72
CA GLY A 37 -14.15 6.68 -14.23
C GLY A 37 -14.87 6.05 -15.42
N ARG A 38 -14.81 6.73 -16.56
CA ARG A 38 -15.38 6.28 -17.85
C ARG A 38 -14.40 5.52 -18.72
N ASP A 39 -13.10 5.69 -18.46
CA ASP A 39 -12.02 5.11 -19.23
C ASP A 39 -11.63 3.73 -18.68
N PHE A 40 -12.54 2.78 -18.75
CA PHE A 40 -12.29 1.39 -18.43
C PHE A 40 -12.18 0.53 -19.69
N GLU A 41 -11.38 -0.52 -19.64
CA GLU A 41 -11.25 -1.46 -20.75
C GLU A 41 -12.49 -2.36 -20.85
N ARG A 42 -12.98 -2.83 -19.70
CA ARG A 42 -14.16 -3.69 -19.62
C ARG A 42 -14.92 -3.46 -18.31
N THR A 43 -16.20 -3.76 -18.35
CA THR A 43 -17.08 -3.80 -17.19
C THR A 43 -17.99 -5.02 -17.24
N SER A 44 -18.51 -5.43 -16.10
CA SER A 44 -19.53 -6.47 -16.04
C SER A 44 -20.84 -6.00 -16.67
N GLN A 45 -21.57 -6.94 -17.28
CA GLN A 45 -22.83 -6.65 -17.97
C GLN A 45 -23.93 -6.05 -17.08
N GLY A 46 -23.84 -6.28 -15.77
CA GLY A 46 -24.83 -5.80 -14.80
C GLY A 46 -24.53 -4.42 -14.23
N ALA A 47 -23.34 -3.85 -14.46
CA ALA A 47 -22.93 -2.61 -13.80
C ALA A 47 -23.82 -1.41 -14.16
N GLU A 48 -24.10 -1.21 -15.46
CA GLU A 48 -25.00 -0.14 -15.90
C GLU A 48 -26.43 -0.34 -15.35
N ARG A 49 -26.96 -1.55 -15.47
CA ARG A 49 -28.28 -1.87 -14.94
C ARG A 49 -28.35 -1.60 -13.44
N LEU A 50 -27.36 -2.03 -12.66
CA LEU A 50 -27.31 -1.78 -11.23
C LEU A 50 -27.29 -0.26 -10.94
N ALA A 51 -26.54 0.52 -11.70
CA ALA A 51 -26.49 1.97 -11.53
C ALA A 51 -27.84 2.63 -11.84
N ILE A 52 -28.54 2.20 -12.89
CA ILE A 52 -29.88 2.72 -13.28
C ILE A 52 -30.92 2.33 -12.21
N GLU A 53 -31.00 1.06 -11.82
CA GLU A 53 -31.93 0.54 -10.80
C GLU A 53 -31.82 1.29 -9.46
N HIS A 54 -30.61 1.74 -9.11
CA HIS A 54 -30.38 2.52 -7.90
C HIS A 54 -30.43 4.06 -8.11
N GLY A 55 -30.77 4.54 -9.29
CA GLY A 55 -30.87 5.97 -9.59
C GLY A 55 -29.52 6.70 -9.55
N LEU A 56 -28.42 5.98 -9.78
CA LEU A 56 -27.05 6.50 -9.76
C LEU A 56 -26.59 7.02 -11.14
N MET A 57 -27.30 6.63 -12.20
CA MET A 57 -27.16 7.16 -13.57
C MET A 57 -28.50 7.08 -14.30
N ARG A 58 -28.65 7.82 -15.39
CA ARG A 58 -29.83 7.74 -16.26
C ARG A 58 -29.61 6.77 -17.41
N GLU A 59 -30.68 6.20 -17.89
CA GLU A 59 -30.65 5.37 -19.09
C GLU A 59 -30.11 6.16 -20.29
N GLY A 60 -29.20 5.57 -21.04
CA GLY A 60 -28.54 6.20 -22.19
C GLY A 60 -27.32 7.08 -21.84
N GLU A 61 -27.01 7.28 -20.57
CA GLU A 61 -25.76 7.91 -20.15
C GLU A 61 -24.59 6.90 -20.20
N ALA A 62 -23.37 7.36 -20.46
CA ALA A 62 -22.17 6.55 -20.35
C ALA A 62 -21.84 6.30 -18.87
N LEU A 63 -21.58 5.05 -18.50
CA LEU A 63 -21.22 4.69 -17.14
C LEU A 63 -19.92 5.39 -16.71
N ASP A 64 -19.97 6.13 -15.63
CA ASP A 64 -18.84 6.56 -14.82
C ASP A 64 -18.84 5.71 -13.56
N PHE A 65 -17.99 4.68 -13.50
CA PHE A 65 -18.04 3.69 -12.43
C PHE A 65 -17.81 4.31 -11.05
N ALA A 66 -16.76 5.11 -10.91
CA ALA A 66 -16.50 5.83 -9.66
C ALA A 66 -17.59 6.87 -9.36
N GLY A 67 -18.05 7.59 -10.37
CA GLY A 67 -19.12 8.58 -10.22
C GLY A 67 -20.43 7.99 -9.73
N ALA A 68 -20.79 6.81 -10.22
CA ALA A 68 -21.99 6.08 -9.83
C ALA A 68 -21.88 5.42 -8.44
N PHE A 69 -20.78 4.71 -8.17
CA PHE A 69 -20.71 3.83 -7.02
C PHE A 69 -19.92 4.38 -5.83
N ALA A 70 -19.18 5.49 -5.97
CA ALA A 70 -18.46 6.08 -4.85
C ALA A 70 -19.41 6.72 -3.84
N ASN A 71 -19.29 6.32 -2.59
CA ASN A 71 -19.97 7.04 -1.50
C ASN A 71 -19.21 8.34 -1.19
N ARG A 72 -19.62 9.44 -1.79
CA ARG A 72 -18.96 10.76 -1.67
C ARG A 72 -18.80 11.22 -0.22
N LYS A 73 -19.79 10.95 0.65
CA LYS A 73 -19.72 11.34 2.07
C LYS A 73 -18.67 10.53 2.82
N ARG A 74 -18.61 9.21 2.60
CA ARG A 74 -17.57 8.36 3.19
C ARG A 74 -16.20 8.65 2.61
N SER A 75 -16.08 8.89 1.31
CA SER A 75 -14.82 9.23 0.66
C SER A 75 -14.24 10.54 1.16
N ALA A 76 -15.06 11.53 1.47
CA ALA A 76 -14.62 12.80 2.04
C ALA A 76 -14.09 12.65 3.50
N LEU A 77 -14.69 11.75 4.29
CA LEU A 77 -14.27 11.47 5.67
C LEU A 77 -13.09 10.48 5.75
N ALA A 78 -12.97 9.61 4.77
CA ALA A 78 -11.87 8.64 4.71
C ALA A 78 -10.66 9.27 4.02
N SER A 79 -9.48 9.12 4.61
CA SER A 79 -8.21 9.58 4.01
C SER A 79 -7.82 8.85 2.71
N GLY A 80 -8.69 8.00 2.16
CA GLY A 80 -8.45 7.23 0.94
C GLY A 80 -8.17 8.11 -0.27
N HIS A 81 -9.01 9.10 -0.52
CA HIS A 81 -8.83 10.02 -1.64
C HIS A 81 -7.55 10.86 -1.50
N GLN A 82 -7.23 11.33 -0.30
CA GLN A 82 -6.00 12.07 -0.04
C GLN A 82 -4.75 11.22 -0.29
N ARG A 83 -4.76 9.94 0.13
CA ARG A 83 -3.68 9.00 -0.15
C ARG A 83 -3.56 8.72 -1.64
N TRP A 84 -4.67 8.55 -2.34
CA TRP A 84 -4.68 8.38 -3.78
C TRP A 84 -4.07 9.58 -4.51
N CYS A 85 -4.48 10.80 -4.18
CA CYS A 85 -3.89 12.02 -4.73
C CYS A 85 -2.38 12.09 -4.45
N ARG A 86 -1.97 11.75 -3.22
CA ARG A 86 -0.55 11.80 -2.83
C ARG A 86 0.27 10.76 -3.58
N THR A 87 -0.15 9.51 -3.64
CA THR A 87 0.58 8.46 -4.36
C THR A 87 0.57 8.69 -5.87
N SER A 88 -0.51 9.20 -6.44
CA SER A 88 -0.55 9.63 -7.84
C SER A 88 0.50 10.71 -8.13
N ALA A 89 0.58 11.74 -7.28
CA ALA A 89 1.59 12.80 -7.43
C ALA A 89 3.02 12.28 -7.28
N LEU A 90 3.28 11.35 -6.36
CA LEU A 90 4.59 10.70 -6.22
C LEU A 90 4.97 9.89 -7.46
N LEU A 91 4.02 9.16 -8.02
CA LEU A 91 4.24 8.38 -9.23
C LEU A 91 4.49 9.27 -10.46
N THR A 92 3.70 10.32 -10.66
CA THR A 92 3.82 11.22 -11.82
C THR A 92 5.04 12.14 -11.72
N GLY A 93 5.46 12.50 -10.50
CA GLY A 93 6.62 13.34 -10.25
C GLY A 93 7.98 12.68 -10.58
N ARG A 94 7.99 11.40 -10.95
CA ARG A 94 9.20 10.66 -11.33
C ARG A 94 9.22 10.34 -12.82
N GLY A 95 10.32 10.63 -13.48
CA GLY A 95 10.58 10.17 -14.85
C GLY A 95 11.10 8.72 -14.89
N GLY A 96 11.03 8.07 -16.06
CA GLY A 96 11.65 6.75 -16.29
C GLY A 96 11.04 5.59 -15.52
N ARG A 97 11.77 4.48 -15.46
CA ARG A 97 11.37 3.26 -14.75
C ARG A 97 11.58 3.43 -13.24
N LEU A 98 10.56 3.09 -12.46
CA LEU A 98 10.65 3.06 -11.00
C LEU A 98 11.37 1.80 -10.52
N ARG A 99 12.21 1.95 -9.52
CA ARG A 99 12.87 0.84 -8.81
C ARG A 99 12.10 0.50 -7.53
N ALA A 100 12.30 -0.71 -7.00
CA ALA A 100 11.68 -1.12 -5.75
C ALA A 100 11.96 -0.15 -4.60
N ALA A 101 13.18 0.35 -4.47
CA ALA A 101 13.55 1.32 -3.44
C ALA A 101 12.73 2.62 -3.50
N GLU A 102 12.41 3.11 -4.69
CA GLU A 102 11.56 4.28 -4.86
C GLU A 102 10.11 3.99 -4.43
N MET A 103 9.59 2.82 -4.81
CA MET A 103 8.26 2.36 -4.37
C MET A 103 8.18 2.17 -2.86
N MET A 104 9.23 1.63 -2.23
CA MET A 104 9.35 1.56 -0.77
C MET A 104 9.32 2.95 -0.14
N GLY A 105 10.01 3.92 -0.76
CA GLY A 105 9.96 5.33 -0.36
C GLY A 105 8.55 5.92 -0.43
N PHE A 106 7.79 5.61 -1.48
CA PHE A 106 6.39 6.07 -1.60
C PHE A 106 5.50 5.45 -0.53
N LEU A 107 5.68 4.18 -0.19
CA LEU A 107 4.94 3.53 0.89
C LEU A 107 5.27 4.09 2.28
N ARG A 108 6.44 4.72 2.44
CA ARG A 108 6.88 5.41 3.66
C ARG A 108 6.43 6.87 3.75
N ASP A 109 5.76 7.38 2.74
CA ASP A 109 5.39 8.80 2.67
C ASP A 109 4.35 9.17 3.71
N HIS A 110 4.59 10.28 4.38
CA HIS A 110 3.70 10.87 5.38
C HIS A 110 2.94 12.11 4.87
N GLY A 111 3.04 12.39 3.56
CA GLY A 111 2.42 13.54 2.93
C GLY A 111 3.36 14.75 2.78
N ALA A 112 2.94 15.71 1.96
CA ALA A 112 3.77 16.86 1.62
C ALA A 112 4.09 17.77 2.82
N GLN A 113 3.20 17.81 3.81
CA GLN A 113 3.40 18.62 5.02
C GLN A 113 4.48 18.01 5.93
N ALA A 114 4.50 16.68 6.05
CA ALA A 114 5.50 15.98 6.84
C ALA A 114 6.93 16.21 6.32
N ALA A 115 7.11 16.24 5.01
CA ALA A 115 8.40 16.48 4.38
C ALA A 115 8.97 17.89 4.66
N ARG A 116 8.12 18.83 5.10
CA ARG A 116 8.47 20.22 5.38
C ARG A 116 8.59 20.56 6.87
N ALA A 117 8.13 19.66 7.74
CA ALA A 117 8.06 19.91 9.18
C ALA A 117 9.16 19.15 9.93
N ARG A 118 10.09 19.88 10.55
CA ARG A 118 11.13 19.28 11.40
C ARG A 118 10.52 18.55 12.62
N ASP A 119 9.34 18.98 13.06
CA ASP A 119 8.66 18.47 14.25
C ASP A 119 7.43 17.61 13.88
N TRP A 120 7.42 17.05 12.67
CA TRP A 120 6.30 16.22 12.26
C TRP A 120 6.12 15.03 13.21
N ARG A 121 4.86 14.82 13.61
CA ARG A 121 4.45 13.71 14.47
C ARG A 121 3.32 12.93 13.82
N PRO A 122 3.29 11.60 13.99
CA PRO A 122 2.29 10.73 13.35
C PRO A 122 0.90 10.78 14.00
N ASP A 123 0.66 11.67 14.94
CA ASP A 123 -0.57 11.79 15.72
C ASP A 123 -1.65 12.71 15.11
N GLY A 124 -1.45 13.17 13.89
CA GLY A 124 -2.42 13.98 13.14
C GLY A 124 -3.68 13.17 12.76
N ILE A 125 -4.86 13.69 13.15
CA ILE A 125 -6.17 13.04 12.91
C ILE A 125 -6.54 13.03 11.42
N LEU A 126 -6.05 14.01 10.66
CA LEU A 126 -6.43 14.28 9.26
C LEU A 126 -5.29 13.97 8.29
N GLY A 127 -4.53 12.93 8.51
CA GLY A 127 -3.40 12.63 7.68
C GLY A 127 -3.74 11.82 6.44
N GLY A 128 -3.49 12.36 5.25
CA GLY A 128 -3.36 11.63 4.00
C GLY A 128 -2.03 10.87 3.88
N ALA A 129 -1.44 10.48 5.01
CA ALA A 129 -0.21 9.73 5.06
C ALA A 129 -0.40 8.35 4.41
N VAL A 130 0.52 7.95 3.53
CA VAL A 130 0.54 6.62 2.93
C VAL A 130 0.95 5.61 4.00
N SER A 131 2.02 5.90 4.75
CA SER A 131 2.34 5.18 5.98
C SER A 131 1.46 5.69 7.11
N ALA A 132 0.40 4.96 7.41
CA ALA A 132 -0.55 5.32 8.46
C ALA A 132 -0.14 4.76 9.82
N HIS A 133 -0.29 5.57 10.85
CA HIS A 133 -0.01 5.21 12.24
C HIS A 133 -1.26 5.34 13.10
N ALA A 134 -1.42 4.40 14.04
CA ALA A 134 -2.42 4.52 15.07
C ALA A 134 -2.06 5.67 16.01
N THR A 135 -3.04 6.50 16.40
CA THR A 135 -2.80 7.62 17.29
C THR A 135 -3.08 7.25 18.76
N TYR A 136 -2.30 7.85 19.64
CA TYR A 136 -2.52 7.81 21.09
C TYR A 136 -3.12 9.15 21.51
N GLY A 137 -4.33 9.15 22.03
CA GLY A 137 -4.99 10.37 22.47
C GLY A 137 -6.50 10.21 22.64
N PRO A 138 -7.21 11.27 23.07
CA PRO A 138 -8.66 11.20 23.26
C PRO A 138 -9.43 10.94 21.96
N VAL A 139 -8.85 11.31 20.80
CA VAL A 139 -9.40 10.97 19.49
C VAL A 139 -8.50 9.91 18.87
N ARG A 140 -8.91 8.66 18.96
CA ARG A 140 -8.18 7.54 18.39
C ARG A 140 -8.35 7.50 16.88
N ARG A 141 -7.24 7.48 16.17
CA ARG A 141 -7.23 7.05 14.78
C ARG A 141 -7.30 5.52 14.74
N PHE A 142 -8.37 5.00 14.15
CA PHE A 142 -8.53 3.56 13.96
C PHE A 142 -7.79 3.14 12.71
N GLY A 143 -6.66 2.50 12.87
CA GLY A 143 -5.92 1.89 11.80
C GLY A 143 -4.51 2.42 11.64
N GLN A 144 -3.64 1.48 11.39
CA GLN A 144 -2.25 1.70 10.99
C GLN A 144 -1.94 0.79 9.79
N THR A 145 -0.89 1.11 9.06
CA THR A 145 -0.36 0.20 8.05
C THR A 145 0.24 -1.01 8.76
N THR A 146 -0.35 -2.19 8.54
CA THR A 146 0.03 -3.43 9.23
C THR A 146 1.04 -4.26 8.47
N GLY A 147 1.24 -3.96 7.18
CA GLY A 147 2.23 -4.59 6.32
C GLY A 147 2.34 -3.81 5.03
N SER A 148 3.49 -3.93 4.37
CA SER A 148 3.74 -3.32 3.06
C SER A 148 4.46 -4.30 2.16
N TRP A 149 4.11 -4.22 0.89
CA TRP A 149 4.63 -5.11 -0.14
C TRP A 149 4.95 -4.32 -1.41
N VAL A 150 6.15 -4.55 -1.95
CA VAL A 150 6.57 -4.12 -3.28
C VAL A 150 6.97 -5.35 -4.07
N ALA A 151 6.55 -5.45 -5.31
CA ALA A 151 6.96 -6.51 -6.22
C ALA A 151 7.63 -5.91 -7.47
N GLU A 152 8.79 -6.44 -7.82
CA GLU A 152 9.41 -6.24 -9.13
C GLU A 152 9.17 -7.50 -9.95
N VAL A 153 8.44 -7.35 -11.05
CA VAL A 153 8.07 -8.45 -11.93
C VAL A 153 8.68 -8.20 -13.30
N GLY A 154 9.42 -9.15 -13.82
CA GLY A 154 10.03 -9.04 -15.16
C GLY A 154 11.19 -10.01 -15.37
N ASN A 155 11.62 -10.17 -16.62
CA ASN A 155 12.78 -10.97 -17.00
C ASN A 155 12.76 -12.42 -16.48
N GLY A 156 11.57 -13.05 -16.43
CA GLY A 156 11.39 -14.42 -15.94
C GLY A 156 11.54 -14.60 -14.43
N ARG A 157 11.64 -13.52 -13.69
CA ARG A 157 11.84 -13.53 -12.23
C ARG A 157 10.91 -12.49 -11.56
N ALA A 158 10.43 -12.79 -10.36
CA ALA A 158 9.75 -11.85 -9.50
C ALA A 158 10.46 -11.76 -8.15
N VAL A 159 10.68 -10.53 -7.69
CA VAL A 159 11.22 -10.25 -6.36
C VAL A 159 10.14 -9.54 -5.55
N HIS A 160 9.80 -10.09 -4.40
CA HIS A 160 8.80 -9.54 -3.51
C HIS A 160 9.47 -8.99 -2.25
N TRP A 161 9.27 -7.71 -1.99
CA TRP A 161 9.81 -7.02 -0.83
C TRP A 161 8.70 -6.82 0.20
N LEU A 162 8.82 -7.46 1.35
CA LEU A 162 7.80 -7.49 2.39
C LEU A 162 8.34 -6.91 3.69
N THR A 163 7.57 -6.05 4.35
CA THR A 163 7.89 -5.65 5.73
C THR A 163 7.54 -6.76 6.71
N ALA A 164 6.41 -7.43 6.52
CA ALA A 164 5.81 -8.42 7.44
C ALA A 164 5.68 -7.88 8.89
N THR A 165 5.63 -6.56 9.03
CA THR A 165 5.50 -5.82 10.30
C THR A 165 4.72 -4.54 10.06
N ALA A 166 4.26 -3.90 11.13
CA ALA A 166 3.57 -2.62 11.06
C ALA A 166 4.48 -1.50 10.53
N ALA A 167 3.87 -0.54 9.87
CA ALA A 167 4.41 0.72 9.38
C ALA A 167 5.76 0.62 8.62
N PRO A 168 5.75 0.81 7.29
CA PRO A 168 6.93 0.59 6.46
C PRO A 168 8.07 1.57 6.74
N ASP A 169 7.78 2.74 7.27
CA ASP A 169 8.77 3.75 7.66
C ASP A 169 9.59 3.34 8.88
N THR A 170 9.00 2.61 9.81
CA THR A 170 9.70 2.03 10.96
C THR A 170 10.18 0.58 10.70
N GLY A 171 9.65 -0.05 9.64
CA GLY A 171 9.96 -1.42 9.25
C GLY A 171 11.11 -1.53 8.25
N ILE A 172 11.50 -2.77 7.99
CA ILE A 172 12.53 -3.15 7.01
C ILE A 172 11.86 -4.00 5.94
N PHE A 173 12.02 -3.65 4.67
CA PHE A 173 11.64 -4.50 3.56
C PHE A 173 12.65 -5.62 3.38
N LYS A 174 12.17 -6.84 3.27
CA LYS A 174 12.98 -8.06 3.12
C LYS A 174 12.61 -8.73 1.80
N PRO A 175 13.58 -9.15 0.97
CA PRO A 175 13.30 -9.82 -0.27
C PRO A 175 12.78 -11.25 0.00
N VAL A 176 11.77 -11.63 -0.75
CA VAL A 176 11.16 -12.96 -0.75
C VAL A 176 10.99 -13.40 -2.20
N PHE A 177 11.35 -14.63 -2.48
CA PHE A 177 11.26 -15.22 -3.81
C PHE A 177 10.26 -16.35 -3.82
N PHE A 178 9.49 -16.44 -4.90
CA PHE A 178 8.57 -17.53 -5.18
C PHE A 178 8.98 -18.18 -6.50
N GLY A 179 9.11 -19.50 -6.53
CA GLY A 179 9.43 -20.22 -7.73
C GLY A 179 10.04 -21.60 -7.49
N PRO A 180 10.22 -22.43 -8.54
CA PRO A 180 10.70 -23.78 -8.40
C PRO A 180 12.10 -23.90 -7.76
N GLY A 181 12.99 -22.93 -8.01
CA GLY A 181 14.34 -22.89 -7.45
C GLY A 181 14.41 -22.46 -5.97
N PHE A 182 13.30 -22.00 -5.41
CA PHE A 182 13.18 -21.56 -4.01
C PHE A 182 12.17 -22.41 -3.22
N ALA A 183 11.72 -23.52 -3.80
CA ALA A 183 10.85 -24.45 -3.11
C ALA A 183 11.67 -25.28 -2.10
N HIS A 184 11.23 -25.30 -0.85
CA HIS A 184 11.66 -26.31 0.12
C HIS A 184 11.31 -27.71 -0.41
N GLU A 185 11.97 -28.78 0.05
CA GLU A 185 11.77 -30.19 -0.34
C GLU A 185 10.30 -30.67 -0.43
N LYS A 186 9.32 -29.85 0.00
CA LYS A 186 7.88 -30.11 -0.06
C LYS A 186 7.09 -29.12 -0.94
N GLY A 187 7.74 -28.45 -1.90
CA GLY A 187 7.05 -27.53 -2.82
C GLY A 187 6.55 -26.22 -2.20
N ARG A 188 6.94 -25.91 -0.97
CA ARG A 188 6.65 -24.63 -0.32
C ARG A 188 7.83 -23.67 -0.51
N ALA A 189 7.53 -22.41 -0.84
CA ALA A 189 8.56 -21.37 -0.84
C ALA A 189 9.29 -21.36 0.51
N ALA A 190 10.62 -21.32 0.49
CA ALA A 190 11.41 -21.12 1.71
C ALA A 190 11.20 -19.69 2.19
N LEU A 191 10.15 -19.44 2.93
CA LEU A 191 9.95 -18.16 3.61
C LEU A 191 11.00 -18.03 4.72
N PRO A 192 11.56 -16.83 4.91
CA PRO A 192 12.40 -16.56 6.07
C PRO A 192 11.67 -16.95 7.37
N ASP A 193 12.40 -17.48 8.34
CA ASP A 193 11.82 -17.72 9.66
C ASP A 193 11.48 -16.38 10.33
N PHE A 194 10.22 -16.04 10.33
CA PHE A 194 9.69 -14.85 11.01
C PHE A 194 9.30 -15.14 12.47
N GLY A 195 9.59 -16.34 12.97
CA GLY A 195 9.12 -16.81 14.26
C GLY A 195 7.65 -17.26 14.22
N PRO A 196 7.05 -17.53 15.38
CA PRO A 196 5.64 -17.92 15.47
C PRO A 196 4.71 -16.87 14.83
N ALA A 197 3.60 -17.33 14.27
CA ALA A 197 2.56 -16.42 13.79
C ALA A 197 2.02 -15.53 14.93
N PRO A 198 1.87 -14.21 14.73
CA PRO A 198 1.32 -13.34 15.76
C PRO A 198 -0.18 -13.63 15.96
N THR A 199 -0.60 -13.55 17.21
CA THR A 199 -2.02 -13.52 17.59
C THR A 199 -2.39 -12.10 18.03
N ASP A 200 -3.58 -11.88 18.54
CA ASP A 200 -4.05 -10.64 19.16
C ASP A 200 -3.40 -10.36 20.53
N ILE A 201 -2.70 -11.34 21.08
CA ILE A 201 -1.99 -11.23 22.37
C ILE A 201 -0.50 -10.99 22.12
N TYR A 202 0.08 -10.07 22.89
CA TYR A 202 1.52 -9.79 22.85
C TYR A 202 2.35 -11.05 23.15
N ASP A 203 3.23 -11.38 22.22
CA ASP A 203 4.22 -12.45 22.38
C ASP A 203 5.59 -11.99 21.87
N ALA A 204 6.54 -11.82 22.79
CA ALA A 204 7.90 -11.37 22.48
C ALA A 204 8.69 -12.34 21.57
N ARG A 205 8.24 -13.58 21.38
CA ARG A 205 8.86 -14.55 20.47
C ARG A 205 8.54 -14.20 19.01
N THR A 206 7.42 -13.52 18.75
CA THR A 206 7.03 -13.16 17.41
C THR A 206 7.78 -11.92 16.93
N ARG A 207 8.23 -11.92 15.69
CA ARG A 207 8.89 -10.76 15.08
C ARG A 207 7.94 -9.56 15.00
N TRP A 208 6.67 -9.83 14.66
CA TRP A 208 5.66 -8.79 14.53
C TRP A 208 5.49 -8.00 15.84
N TRP A 209 5.32 -8.67 16.99
CA TRP A 209 5.14 -8.01 18.28
C TRP A 209 6.40 -7.30 18.79
N ARG A 210 7.59 -7.85 18.51
CA ARG A 210 8.85 -7.14 18.83
C ARG A 210 8.95 -5.84 18.05
N HIS A 211 8.61 -5.87 16.75
CA HIS A 211 8.61 -4.67 15.93
C HIS A 211 7.51 -3.69 16.36
N GLU A 212 6.33 -4.15 16.69
CA GLU A 212 5.23 -3.32 17.17
C GLU A 212 5.61 -2.54 18.44
N ARG A 213 6.36 -3.16 19.36
CA ARG A 213 6.94 -2.46 20.51
C ARG A 213 7.90 -1.35 20.09
N LEU A 214 8.80 -1.62 19.16
CA LEU A 214 9.71 -0.61 18.61
C LEU A 214 8.91 0.52 17.97
N HIS A 215 7.97 0.18 17.08
CA HIS A 215 7.12 1.12 16.39
C HIS A 215 6.41 2.07 17.37
N ARG A 216 5.72 1.52 18.36
CA ARG A 216 5.04 2.33 19.39
C ARG A 216 6.00 3.18 20.22
N ALA A 217 7.19 2.68 20.49
CA ALA A 217 8.22 3.46 21.16
C ALA A 217 8.69 4.62 20.29
N VAL A 218 8.86 4.42 18.98
CA VAL A 218 9.24 5.48 18.04
C VAL A 218 8.18 6.57 17.97
N LEU A 219 6.89 6.21 17.91
CA LEU A 219 5.80 7.18 17.82
C LEU A 219 5.76 8.21 18.98
N ARG A 220 6.32 7.88 20.14
CA ARG A 220 6.35 8.79 21.30
C ARG A 220 7.28 9.99 21.11
N ASN A 221 8.32 9.86 20.28
CA ASN A 221 9.22 10.93 19.86
C ASN A 221 9.81 10.57 18.50
N TYR A 222 8.96 10.68 17.46
CA TYR A 222 9.25 10.15 16.12
C TYR A 222 10.54 10.72 15.53
N PRO A 223 10.77 12.06 15.45
CA PRO A 223 11.95 12.58 14.77
C PRO A 223 13.27 12.09 15.37
N GLU A 224 13.40 12.17 16.69
CA GLU A 224 14.62 11.77 17.39
C GLU A 224 14.88 10.27 17.29
N ARG A 225 13.83 9.47 17.52
CA ARG A 225 13.96 8.01 17.55
C ARG A 225 14.14 7.39 16.17
N MET A 226 13.53 7.99 15.15
CA MET A 226 13.82 7.59 13.78
C MET A 226 15.24 7.93 13.39
N ALA A 227 15.76 9.11 13.75
CA ALA A 227 17.14 9.49 13.48
C ALA A 227 18.14 8.51 14.09
N ALA A 228 17.81 7.89 15.21
CA ALA A 228 18.69 6.95 15.91
C ALA A 228 18.97 5.66 15.13
N TYR A 229 18.05 5.19 14.26
CA TYR A 229 18.23 3.90 13.58
C TYR A 229 17.91 3.89 12.08
N ALA A 230 17.34 4.96 11.53
CA ALA A 230 16.97 5.00 10.12
C ALA A 230 18.15 4.69 9.18
N GLY A 231 19.33 5.21 9.50
CA GLY A 231 20.53 4.94 8.72
C GLY A 231 20.98 3.47 8.73
N GLU A 232 20.78 2.76 9.83
CA GLU A 232 21.05 1.32 9.91
C GLU A 232 20.02 0.52 9.12
N ARG A 233 18.74 0.85 9.26
CA ARG A 233 17.65 0.29 8.44
C ARG A 233 17.95 0.42 6.95
N ASP A 234 18.30 1.62 6.51
CA ASP A 234 18.53 1.90 5.08
C ASP A 234 19.76 1.15 4.54
N ARG A 235 20.84 1.06 5.33
CA ARG A 235 22.01 0.26 4.98
C ARG A 235 21.70 -1.22 4.86
N LEU A 236 20.87 -1.74 5.77
CA LEU A 236 20.46 -3.14 5.75
C LEU A 236 19.60 -3.45 4.52
N GLU A 237 18.65 -2.58 4.17
CA GLU A 237 17.86 -2.73 2.94
C GLU A 237 18.70 -2.64 1.68
N ALA A 238 19.65 -1.71 1.62
CA ALA A 238 20.58 -1.61 0.50
C ALA A 238 21.40 -2.90 0.33
N SER A 239 21.89 -3.48 1.44
CA SER A 239 22.61 -4.76 1.40
C SER A 239 21.77 -5.94 0.89
N PHE A 240 20.46 -5.90 1.09
CA PHE A 240 19.55 -6.87 0.49
C PHE A 240 19.41 -6.64 -1.01
N GLY A 241 19.33 -5.39 -1.46
CA GLY A 241 19.28 -5.01 -2.87
C GLY A 241 20.47 -5.55 -3.64
N GLU A 242 21.70 -5.30 -3.15
CA GLU A 242 22.93 -5.78 -3.75
C GLU A 242 23.01 -7.32 -3.90
N ARG A 243 22.33 -8.07 -3.04
CA ARG A 243 22.30 -9.55 -3.11
C ARG A 243 21.23 -10.09 -4.05
N VAL A 244 20.29 -9.24 -4.45
CA VAL A 244 19.15 -9.61 -5.30
C VAL A 244 19.46 -9.30 -6.77
N GLU A 245 20.26 -8.29 -7.07
CA GLU A 245 20.77 -7.98 -8.42
C GLU A 245 21.72 -9.05 -8.94
#